data_3fbd31dd270e9cada5c59885a2590d8a
#
_entry.id   3fbd31dd270e9cada5c59885a2590d8a
#
_cell.length_a   1.000
_cell.length_b   1.000
_cell.length_c   1.000
_cell.angle_alpha   90.00
_cell.angle_beta   90.00
_cell.angle_gamma   90.00
#
_symmetry.space_group_name_H-M   'P 1'
#
loop_
_entity.id
_entity.type
_entity.pdbx_description
1 polymer ?
#
loop_
_entity_poly.entity_id
_entity_poly.type
_entity_poly.pdbx_seq_one_letter_code
_entity_poly.pdbx_strand_id
1 'polypeptide(L)'
;VIGFCLCLAVAGCGAQRPAPPAAAPDTCKASDGPTAETVRQAIAGVPVAVPGSFWVEIARGHARKCRLHWVQIIPTIASESTPQQVLFFDHNRALGTATPNPKPYITVLPPADDTVTVQYQWRLGSDSECCPTGRGKVRFQIGPDGKLKALDPIPHQ
;
A
#
# COMPACT_ATOMS: atom_id res chain seq x y z
N VAL A 1 29.75 -36.30 56.47
CA VAL A 1 28.38 -35.97 56.05
C VAL A 1 28.49 -35.40 54.67
N ILE A 2 28.11 -36.22 53.66
CA ILE A 2 28.19 -35.86 52.21
C ILE A 2 26.80 -35.35 51.77
N GLY A 3 26.71 -34.06 51.43
CA GLY A 3 25.49 -33.47 50.94
C GLY A 3 25.40 -33.61 49.38
N PHE A 4 24.40 -34.34 48.92
CA PHE A 4 24.09 -34.55 47.50
C PHE A 4 23.17 -33.45 47.05
N CYS A 5 23.67 -32.56 46.17
CA CYS A 5 22.88 -31.47 45.58
C CYS A 5 22.24 -31.97 44.28
N LEU A 6 20.92 -32.17 44.28
CA LEU A 6 20.14 -32.65 43.15
C LEU A 6 19.75 -31.43 42.26
N CYS A 7 20.42 -31.24 41.13
CA CYS A 7 20.03 -30.22 40.13
C CYS A 7 18.86 -30.74 39.26
N LEU A 8 17.67 -30.20 39.46
CA LEU A 8 16.51 -30.38 38.57
C LEU A 8 16.69 -29.53 37.33
N ALA A 9 16.96 -30.16 36.19
CA ALA A 9 16.95 -29.50 34.87
C ALA A 9 15.49 -29.40 34.38
N VAL A 10 14.97 -28.19 34.35
CA VAL A 10 13.67 -27.90 33.75
C VAL A 10 13.86 -27.75 32.23
N ALA A 11 13.49 -28.77 31.45
CA ALA A 11 13.44 -28.72 30.00
C ALA A 11 12.21 -27.90 29.57
N GLY A 12 12.42 -26.63 29.28
CA GLY A 12 11.41 -25.76 28.66
C GLY A 12 11.24 -26.13 27.20
N CYS A 13 10.14 -26.82 26.84
CA CYS A 13 9.70 -26.96 25.44
C CYS A 13 9.22 -25.61 24.93
N GLY A 14 10.12 -24.83 24.35
CA GLY A 14 9.78 -23.67 23.56
C GLY A 14 9.14 -24.12 22.25
N ALA A 15 7.82 -24.02 22.13
CA ALA A 15 7.13 -24.20 20.84
C ALA A 15 7.60 -23.10 19.86
N GLN A 16 8.50 -23.45 18.95
CA GLN A 16 8.88 -22.59 17.85
C GLN A 16 7.66 -22.39 16.94
N ARG A 17 7.17 -21.14 16.86
CA ARG A 17 6.18 -20.78 15.83
C ARG A 17 6.80 -21.09 14.47
N PRO A 18 6.05 -21.81 13.59
CA PRO A 18 6.50 -21.99 12.20
C PRO A 18 6.77 -20.63 11.59
N ALA A 19 7.91 -20.47 10.92
CA ALA A 19 8.20 -19.27 10.15
C ALA A 19 7.09 -19.09 9.10
N PRO A 20 6.63 -17.86 8.85
CA PRO A 20 5.67 -17.61 7.77
C PRO A 20 6.27 -18.10 6.45
N PRO A 21 5.45 -18.67 5.55
CA PRO A 21 5.93 -19.14 4.25
C PRO A 21 6.63 -17.99 3.52
N ALA A 22 7.78 -18.27 2.92
CA ALA A 22 8.51 -17.30 2.13
C ALA A 22 7.60 -16.76 1.02
N ALA A 23 7.56 -15.45 0.85
CA ALA A 23 6.84 -14.83 -0.26
C ALA A 23 7.34 -15.40 -1.59
N ALA A 24 6.41 -15.72 -2.52
CA ALA A 24 6.80 -16.15 -3.85
C ALA A 24 7.71 -15.10 -4.50
N PRO A 25 8.77 -15.51 -5.24
CA PRO A 25 9.69 -14.57 -5.86
C PRO A 25 8.94 -13.67 -6.84
N ASP A 26 9.33 -12.39 -6.86
CA ASP A 26 8.83 -11.45 -7.86
C ASP A 26 9.43 -11.78 -9.23
N THR A 27 8.57 -12.03 -10.21
CA THR A 27 8.97 -12.38 -11.58
C THR A 27 8.77 -11.22 -12.56
N CYS A 28 8.21 -10.08 -12.11
CA CYS A 28 7.96 -8.93 -12.96
C CYS A 28 9.25 -8.16 -13.25
N LYS A 29 9.36 -7.66 -14.48
CA LYS A 29 10.50 -6.85 -14.91
C LYS A 29 10.16 -5.36 -14.77
N ALA A 30 11.17 -4.54 -14.57
CA ALA A 30 11.00 -3.08 -14.55
C ALA A 30 10.37 -2.55 -15.85
N SER A 31 10.62 -3.21 -16.98
CA SER A 31 10.03 -2.88 -18.29
C SER A 31 8.54 -3.21 -18.43
N ASP A 32 7.98 -3.98 -17.50
CA ASP A 32 6.55 -4.32 -17.52
C ASP A 32 5.69 -3.15 -17.00
N GLY A 33 6.29 -2.21 -16.28
CA GLY A 33 5.61 -1.08 -15.65
C GLY A 33 5.72 0.24 -16.43
N PRO A 34 5.18 1.32 -15.85
CA PRO A 34 5.20 2.62 -16.46
C PRO A 34 6.62 3.21 -16.50
N THR A 35 6.93 3.88 -17.61
CA THR A 35 8.18 4.65 -17.73
C THR A 35 8.14 5.87 -16.81
N ALA A 36 9.32 6.42 -16.49
CA ALA A 36 9.41 7.66 -15.72
C ALA A 36 8.66 8.82 -16.36
N GLU A 37 8.64 8.88 -17.69
CA GLU A 37 7.88 9.89 -18.43
C GLU A 37 6.37 9.74 -18.23
N THR A 38 5.85 8.52 -18.39
CA THR A 38 4.42 8.22 -18.17
C THR A 38 4.00 8.56 -16.75
N VAL A 39 4.84 8.24 -15.75
CA VAL A 39 4.58 8.57 -14.35
C VAL A 39 4.55 10.09 -14.14
N ARG A 40 5.54 10.84 -14.67
CA ARG A 40 5.55 12.31 -14.56
C ARG A 40 4.30 12.95 -15.17
N GLN A 41 3.88 12.49 -16.35
CA GLN A 41 2.67 12.98 -17.01
C GLN A 41 1.41 12.68 -16.19
N ALA A 42 1.30 11.48 -15.63
CA ALA A 42 0.19 11.11 -14.77
C ALA A 42 0.14 11.94 -13.48
N ILE A 43 1.29 12.18 -12.83
CA ILE A 43 1.40 13.05 -11.66
C ILE A 43 1.00 14.49 -11.98
N ALA A 44 1.40 15.02 -13.12
CA ALA A 44 1.05 16.38 -13.55
C ALA A 44 -0.47 16.59 -13.73
N GLY A 45 -1.23 15.53 -13.97
CA GLY A 45 -2.68 15.53 -14.04
C GLY A 45 -3.40 15.51 -12.67
N VAL A 46 -2.68 15.31 -11.57
CA VAL A 46 -3.28 15.28 -10.23
C VAL A 46 -3.35 16.68 -9.63
N PRO A 47 -4.55 17.18 -9.26
CA PRO A 47 -4.67 18.48 -8.61
C PRO A 47 -3.80 18.57 -7.34
N VAL A 48 -3.18 19.72 -7.13
CA VAL A 48 -2.33 19.97 -5.96
C VAL A 48 -3.19 19.96 -4.70
N ALA A 49 -2.83 19.12 -3.73
CA ALA A 49 -3.57 18.99 -2.46
C ALA A 49 -3.19 20.05 -1.42
N VAL A 50 -1.95 20.56 -1.48
CA VAL A 50 -1.41 21.54 -0.54
C VAL A 50 -0.87 22.74 -1.33
N PRO A 51 -1.36 23.95 -1.11
CA PRO A 51 -0.88 25.15 -1.82
C PRO A 51 0.65 25.32 -1.67
N GLY A 52 1.32 25.66 -2.76
CA GLY A 52 2.79 25.84 -2.78
C GLY A 52 3.59 24.54 -2.77
N SER A 53 2.93 23.41 -2.79
CA SER A 53 3.54 22.08 -2.85
C SER A 53 3.45 21.49 -4.26
N PHE A 54 4.23 20.44 -4.52
CA PHE A 54 4.11 19.59 -5.70
C PHE A 54 4.17 18.11 -5.28
N TRP A 55 3.66 17.23 -6.14
CA TRP A 55 3.62 15.81 -5.88
C TRP A 55 4.99 15.17 -6.10
N VAL A 56 5.38 14.29 -5.18
CA VAL A 56 6.56 13.42 -5.32
C VAL A 56 6.16 11.97 -5.12
N GLU A 57 6.78 11.09 -5.89
CA GLU A 57 6.64 9.65 -5.72
C GLU A 57 7.36 9.20 -4.45
N ILE A 58 6.69 8.36 -3.65
CA ILE A 58 7.25 7.77 -2.44
C ILE A 58 7.33 6.24 -2.48
N ALA A 59 6.50 5.61 -3.31
CA ALA A 59 6.49 4.16 -3.47
C ALA A 59 5.87 3.76 -4.81
N ARG A 60 6.25 2.59 -5.31
CA ARG A 60 5.62 1.94 -6.46
C ARG A 60 5.63 0.43 -6.31
N GLY A 61 4.79 -0.23 -7.09
CA GLY A 61 4.74 -1.68 -7.16
C GLY A 61 3.73 -2.16 -8.20
N HIS A 62 3.39 -3.42 -8.13
CA HIS A 62 2.51 -4.07 -9.11
C HIS A 62 1.76 -5.26 -8.50
N ALA A 63 0.70 -5.71 -9.16
CA ALA A 63 0.09 -7.02 -8.92
C ALA A 63 1.02 -8.14 -9.44
N ARG A 64 0.91 -9.36 -8.90
CA ARG A 64 1.82 -10.47 -9.23
C ARG A 64 1.85 -10.87 -10.71
N LYS A 65 0.74 -10.67 -11.44
CA LYS A 65 0.67 -10.91 -12.89
C LYS A 65 1.27 -9.79 -13.75
N CYS A 66 1.99 -8.85 -13.15
CA CYS A 66 2.80 -7.80 -13.80
C CYS A 66 2.02 -6.86 -14.76
N ARG A 67 0.70 -6.84 -14.70
CA ARG A 67 -0.11 -5.99 -15.57
C ARG A 67 -0.57 -4.71 -14.88
N LEU A 68 -1.14 -4.83 -13.67
CA LEU A 68 -1.59 -3.69 -12.89
C LEU A 68 -0.42 -3.16 -12.05
N HIS A 69 0.01 -1.94 -12.34
CA HIS A 69 1.03 -1.21 -11.60
C HIS A 69 0.44 -0.04 -10.83
N TRP A 70 1.13 0.38 -9.78
CA TRP A 70 0.73 1.53 -8.97
C TRP A 70 1.92 2.38 -8.57
N VAL A 71 1.66 3.68 -8.38
CA VAL A 71 2.59 4.67 -7.86
C VAL A 71 1.89 5.48 -6.77
N GLN A 72 2.48 5.53 -5.58
CA GLN A 72 1.99 6.35 -4.47
C GLN A 72 2.75 7.67 -4.43
N ILE A 73 2.00 8.75 -4.31
CA ILE A 73 2.53 10.11 -4.30
C ILE A 73 2.06 10.89 -3.07
N ILE A 74 2.94 11.80 -2.60
CA ILE A 74 2.68 12.69 -1.48
C ILE A 74 3.10 14.11 -1.84
N PRO A 75 2.47 15.17 -1.29
CA PRO A 75 2.96 16.53 -1.45
C PRO A 75 4.33 16.73 -0.80
N THR A 76 5.18 17.58 -1.37
CA THR A 76 6.49 17.93 -0.79
C THR A 76 6.40 18.62 0.55
N ILE A 77 5.29 19.30 0.84
CA ILE A 77 4.96 19.85 2.16
C ILE A 77 3.97 18.90 2.79
N ALA A 78 4.42 18.06 3.71
CA ALA A 78 3.63 16.98 4.28
C ALA A 78 3.69 16.95 5.82
N SER A 79 2.57 16.54 6.42
CA SER A 79 2.39 16.17 7.83
C SER A 79 1.80 14.76 7.89
N GLU A 80 1.52 14.25 9.10
CA GLU A 80 0.91 12.92 9.29
C GLU A 80 -0.45 12.79 8.61
N SER A 81 -1.27 13.85 8.63
CA SER A 81 -2.60 13.90 8.01
C SER A 81 -2.61 14.41 6.57
N THR A 82 -1.46 14.57 5.95
CA THR A 82 -1.38 15.07 4.58
C THR A 82 -2.04 14.10 3.60
N PRO A 83 -2.94 14.60 2.73
CA PRO A 83 -3.55 13.78 1.69
C PRO A 83 -2.50 13.23 0.72
N GLN A 84 -2.62 11.96 0.40
CA GLN A 84 -1.80 11.20 -0.53
C GLN A 84 -2.66 10.67 -1.67
N GLN A 85 -2.05 10.18 -2.73
CA GLN A 85 -2.77 9.59 -3.86
C GLN A 85 -2.06 8.33 -4.35
N VAL A 86 -2.83 7.39 -4.90
CA VAL A 86 -2.30 6.24 -5.64
C VAL A 86 -2.74 6.36 -7.09
N LEU A 87 -1.78 6.34 -7.99
CA LEU A 87 -1.96 6.30 -9.44
C LEU A 87 -1.85 4.84 -9.90
N PHE A 88 -2.70 4.45 -10.85
CA PHE A 88 -2.70 3.09 -11.42
C PHE A 88 -2.36 3.12 -12.90
N PHE A 89 -1.72 2.02 -13.34
CA PHE A 89 -1.27 1.84 -14.71
C PHE A 89 -1.54 0.42 -15.20
N ASP A 90 -1.97 0.27 -16.45
CA ASP A 90 -1.96 -0.98 -17.19
C ASP A 90 -0.66 -1.01 -18.00
N HIS A 91 0.35 -1.71 -17.51
CA HIS A 91 1.72 -1.59 -18.02
C HIS A 91 2.17 -0.12 -18.06
N ASN A 92 2.43 0.42 -19.25
CA ASN A 92 2.84 1.82 -19.45
C ASN A 92 1.67 2.79 -19.70
N ARG A 93 0.41 2.37 -19.55
CA ARG A 93 -0.76 3.21 -19.77
C ARG A 93 -1.40 3.66 -18.47
N ALA A 94 -1.49 4.96 -18.22
CA ALA A 94 -2.18 5.48 -17.04
C ALA A 94 -3.68 5.14 -17.06
N LEU A 95 -4.19 4.66 -15.92
CA LEU A 95 -5.60 4.30 -15.70
C LEU A 95 -6.35 5.33 -14.86
N GLY A 96 -5.62 6.19 -14.14
CA GLY A 96 -6.18 7.19 -13.22
C GLY A 96 -5.79 6.95 -11.77
N THR A 97 -6.51 7.59 -10.87
CA THR A 97 -6.26 7.61 -9.43
C THR A 97 -7.18 6.65 -8.67
N ALA A 98 -6.74 6.20 -7.50
CA ALA A 98 -7.53 5.33 -6.62
C ALA A 98 -8.84 5.99 -6.16
N THR A 99 -8.79 7.30 -5.93
CA THR A 99 -9.95 8.12 -5.51
C THR A 99 -9.96 9.42 -6.28
N PRO A 100 -11.14 10.04 -6.52
CA PRO A 100 -11.21 11.34 -7.20
C PRO A 100 -10.41 12.43 -6.47
N ASN A 101 -10.44 12.41 -5.14
CA ASN A 101 -9.70 13.34 -4.28
C ASN A 101 -8.64 12.59 -3.48
N PRO A 102 -7.45 13.16 -3.26
CA PRO A 102 -6.44 12.59 -2.38
C PRO A 102 -6.98 12.34 -0.97
N LYS A 103 -6.48 11.30 -0.31
CA LYS A 103 -6.90 10.87 1.03
C LYS A 103 -5.70 10.75 1.95
N PRO A 104 -5.80 11.15 3.23
CA PRO A 104 -4.76 10.88 4.21
C PRO A 104 -4.73 9.40 4.60
N TYR A 105 -3.68 8.99 5.26
CA TYR A 105 -3.51 7.68 5.91
C TYR A 105 -3.79 6.49 4.98
N ILE A 106 -3.27 6.53 3.76
CA ILE A 106 -3.38 5.41 2.83
C ILE A 106 -2.13 4.54 2.86
N THR A 107 -2.32 3.24 2.70
CA THR A 107 -1.24 2.25 2.61
C THR A 107 -1.57 1.25 1.52
N VAL A 108 -0.65 1.01 0.60
CA VAL A 108 -0.79 -0.07 -0.37
C VAL A 108 -0.31 -1.36 0.30
N LEU A 109 -1.19 -2.37 0.32
CA LEU A 109 -0.92 -3.66 0.94
C LEU A 109 -0.16 -4.59 -0.01
N PRO A 110 0.44 -5.69 0.51
CA PRO A 110 1.13 -6.69 -0.32
C PRO A 110 0.28 -7.15 -1.51
N PRO A 111 0.91 -7.39 -2.68
CA PRO A 111 0.19 -7.65 -3.92
C PRO A 111 -0.53 -9.00 -3.93
N ALA A 112 -1.70 -9.05 -4.58
CA ALA A 112 -2.35 -10.27 -5.03
C ALA A 112 -2.05 -10.52 -6.52
N ASP A 113 -2.66 -11.54 -7.13
CA ASP A 113 -2.35 -11.94 -8.51
C ASP A 113 -2.65 -10.86 -9.53
N ASP A 114 -3.86 -10.31 -9.52
CA ASP A 114 -4.34 -9.31 -10.49
C ASP A 114 -4.98 -8.08 -9.81
N THR A 115 -4.91 -8.01 -8.50
CA THR A 115 -5.45 -6.89 -7.72
C THR A 115 -4.38 -6.21 -6.88
N VAL A 116 -4.58 -4.92 -6.66
CA VAL A 116 -3.85 -4.10 -5.70
C VAL A 116 -4.83 -3.62 -4.65
N THR A 117 -4.49 -3.80 -3.39
CA THR A 117 -5.33 -3.38 -2.26
C THR A 117 -4.79 -2.13 -1.62
N VAL A 118 -5.60 -1.08 -1.56
CA VAL A 118 -5.32 0.14 -0.82
C VAL A 118 -6.10 0.12 0.49
N GLN A 119 -5.39 0.24 1.61
CA GLN A 119 -5.98 0.43 2.93
C GLN A 119 -6.13 1.92 3.18
N TYR A 120 -7.31 2.32 3.59
CA TYR A 120 -7.66 3.66 4.05
C TYR A 120 -7.83 3.65 5.55
N GLN A 121 -7.38 4.72 6.21
CA GLN A 121 -7.63 4.92 7.62
C GLN A 121 -8.25 6.30 7.84
N TRP A 122 -9.04 6.45 8.91
CA TRP A 122 -9.64 7.72 9.29
C TRP A 122 -9.83 7.81 10.79
N ARG A 123 -9.88 9.01 11.30
CA ARG A 123 -10.05 9.26 12.71
C ARG A 123 -11.48 8.96 13.14
N LEU A 124 -11.63 8.26 14.25
CA LEU A 124 -12.90 8.00 14.92
C LEU A 124 -12.88 8.65 16.30
N GLY A 125 -13.98 9.34 16.66
CA GLY A 125 -14.14 9.95 17.98
C GLY A 125 -12.97 10.86 18.35
N SER A 126 -12.24 10.50 19.41
CA SER A 126 -11.10 11.25 19.95
C SER A 126 -9.72 10.79 19.46
N ASP A 127 -9.66 10.07 18.36
CA ASP A 127 -8.37 9.63 17.79
C ASP A 127 -7.44 10.83 17.60
N SER A 128 -6.17 10.64 17.95
CA SER A 128 -5.12 11.61 17.66
C SER A 128 -4.80 11.62 16.17
N GLU A 129 -4.20 12.70 15.67
CA GLU A 129 -3.84 12.86 14.26
C GLU A 129 -2.86 11.77 13.78
N CYS A 130 -1.92 11.34 14.63
CA CYS A 130 -0.96 10.28 14.29
C CYS A 130 -1.60 8.90 14.11
N CYS A 131 -2.76 8.66 14.74
CA CYS A 131 -3.12 7.30 15.11
C CYS A 131 -4.61 7.02 14.85
N PRO A 132 -5.09 7.12 13.59
CA PRO A 132 -6.48 6.87 13.23
C PRO A 132 -6.84 5.39 13.43
N THR A 133 -8.00 5.10 14.00
CA THR A 133 -8.46 3.73 14.26
C THR A 133 -9.48 3.21 13.27
N GLY A 134 -10.21 4.09 12.55
CA GLY A 134 -11.09 3.69 11.45
C GLY A 134 -10.28 3.08 10.31
N ARG A 135 -10.74 1.94 9.75
CA ARG A 135 -10.02 1.22 8.69
C ARG A 135 -10.96 0.64 7.66
N GLY A 136 -10.59 0.76 6.38
CA GLY A 136 -11.25 0.12 5.26
C GLY A 136 -10.24 -0.28 4.20
N LYS A 137 -10.59 -1.28 3.40
CA LYS A 137 -9.73 -1.78 2.31
C LYS A 137 -10.51 -1.75 1.01
N VAL A 138 -9.87 -1.31 -0.06
CA VAL A 138 -10.43 -1.32 -1.41
C VAL A 138 -9.46 -2.05 -2.33
N ARG A 139 -9.94 -3.09 -2.99
CA ARG A 139 -9.21 -3.80 -4.04
C ARG A 139 -9.48 -3.13 -5.37
N PHE A 140 -8.42 -2.95 -6.13
CA PHE A 140 -8.48 -2.41 -7.48
C PHE A 140 -7.99 -3.44 -8.48
N GLN A 141 -8.60 -3.50 -9.64
CA GLN A 141 -8.20 -4.33 -10.77
C GLN A 141 -8.46 -3.63 -12.10
N ILE A 142 -7.93 -4.19 -13.16
CA ILE A 142 -8.29 -3.80 -14.53
C ILE A 142 -9.55 -4.57 -14.92
N GLY A 143 -10.62 -3.84 -15.22
CA GLY A 143 -11.87 -4.43 -15.68
C GLY A 143 -11.77 -5.02 -17.11
N PRO A 144 -12.79 -5.74 -17.57
CA PRO A 144 -12.82 -6.31 -18.92
C PRO A 144 -12.82 -5.25 -20.02
N ASP A 145 -13.22 -4.02 -19.69
CA ASP A 145 -13.17 -2.84 -20.56
C ASP A 145 -11.81 -2.13 -20.57
N GLY A 146 -10.81 -2.69 -19.87
CA GLY A 146 -9.48 -2.12 -19.73
C GLY A 146 -9.39 -0.91 -18.82
N LYS A 147 -10.44 -0.58 -18.07
CA LYS A 147 -10.46 0.54 -17.11
C LYS A 147 -10.16 0.08 -15.69
N LEU A 148 -9.68 1.00 -14.87
CA LEU A 148 -9.54 0.77 -13.44
C LEU A 148 -10.92 0.55 -12.80
N LYS A 149 -11.06 -0.50 -11.99
CA LYS A 149 -12.27 -0.83 -11.27
C LYS A 149 -11.96 -1.06 -9.80
N ALA A 150 -12.66 -0.35 -8.91
CA ALA A 150 -12.73 -0.66 -7.50
C ALA A 150 -13.70 -1.82 -7.29
N LEU A 151 -13.28 -2.86 -6.57
CA LEU A 151 -14.10 -4.04 -6.25
C LEU A 151 -14.87 -3.87 -4.95
N ASP A 152 -14.44 -2.97 -4.10
CA ASP A 152 -15.04 -2.68 -2.80
C ASP A 152 -15.45 -1.22 -2.73
N PRO A 153 -16.44 -0.87 -1.90
CA PRO A 153 -16.83 0.52 -1.69
C PRO A 153 -15.65 1.35 -1.16
N ILE A 154 -15.47 2.54 -1.73
CA ILE A 154 -14.47 3.50 -1.22
C ILE A 154 -15.02 4.10 0.08
N PRO A 155 -14.27 4.02 1.21
CA PRO A 155 -14.72 4.57 2.47
C PRO A 155 -14.99 6.07 2.38
N HIS A 156 -16.12 6.50 2.92
CA HIS A 156 -16.41 7.91 3.15
C HIS A 156 -15.55 8.38 4.34
N GLN A 157 -14.74 9.39 4.15
CA GLN A 157 -13.86 9.99 5.17
C GLN A 157 -14.26 11.45 5.37
#